data_ab00237dea996c02d6065ca93767773c
#
_entry.id   ab00237dea996c02d6065ca93767773c
#
_cell.length_a   1.000
_cell.length_b   1.000
_cell.length_c   1.000
_cell.angle_alpha   90.00
_cell.angle_beta   90.00
_cell.angle_gamma   90.00
#
_symmetry.space_group_name_H-M   'P 1'
#
loop_
_entity.id
_entity.type
_entity.pdbx_description
1 polymer ?
#
loop_
_entity_poly.entity_id
_entity_poly.type
_entity_poly.pdbx_seq_one_letter_code
_entity_poly.pdbx_strand_id
1 'polypeptide(L)'
;MADTDTIYDVAIIGGGPAGYTAAIRGAEYGLKVALIDNAPKLGGTCLHVGCIPTKALLFNAELWDHLKHAAEFGIAGIGTPSLDWSAVLTRKNSIITKHVKGLEFLMKKHKIAVIVGSGRLTGPAQSGVHTVEVTPATDDASQVKAKNVILATGSSAKMLPGLQPDSSILTNIEILSIDSVPKSLIVIGAGAVGMEFSSIFRSFGTEVTILEFLPRVVPVEDEEISKEITRLFKKRGIDVNTGAKVEKVEKTPTGVKVSYTDANGKSQIKEAEKVLIAVGRAGRTENIGLEKTKVELERGLIKVDEAQQTAEPGVYAIGDIVFGLPQLAHVGSMSGMVAAAKIAGRPFRPLRRDRIPGCTYTEPQIGSVGLTEGQAKEKGYEVKVGKFPFAGNAKATILGNHDGFVKIVADAKYGEILGVHILGPQATEIIAEAVAVLELEGTVEDMMFTIHAHPTLAESMLDAYGAVQGMAINA
;
A
#
# COMPACT_ATOMS: atom_id res chain seq x y z
N MET A 1 7.52 13.57 30.74
CA MET A 1 6.56 12.76 31.52
C MET A 1 5.17 13.27 31.20
N ALA A 2 4.22 12.42 30.89
CA ALA A 2 2.81 12.83 30.76
C ALA A 2 2.31 13.23 32.17
N ASP A 3 1.63 14.36 32.25
CA ASP A 3 0.97 14.79 33.47
C ASP A 3 -0.17 13.79 33.76
N THR A 4 -0.03 13.03 34.82
CA THR A 4 -0.95 11.93 35.20
C THR A 4 -2.38 12.37 35.50
N ASP A 5 -2.59 13.68 35.74
CA ASP A 5 -3.92 14.26 36.02
C ASP A 5 -4.62 14.77 34.77
N THR A 6 -3.93 14.84 33.63
CA THR A 6 -4.50 15.33 32.39
C THR A 6 -5.46 14.30 31.77
N ILE A 7 -6.74 14.69 31.57
CA ILE A 7 -7.69 13.95 30.73
C ILE A 7 -7.65 14.51 29.32
N TYR A 8 -7.32 13.66 28.34
CA TYR A 8 -7.35 13.99 26.93
C TYR A 8 -8.77 13.80 26.35
N ASP A 9 -9.10 14.50 25.27
CA ASP A 9 -10.34 14.22 24.53
C ASP A 9 -10.21 12.91 23.74
N VAL A 10 -8.98 12.63 23.26
CA VAL A 10 -8.66 11.39 22.56
C VAL A 10 -7.23 10.93 22.83
N ALA A 11 -7.06 9.65 23.14
CA ALA A 11 -5.78 8.96 23.13
C ALA A 11 -5.72 8.03 21.90
N ILE A 12 -4.63 8.08 21.15
CA ILE A 12 -4.42 7.31 19.93
C ILE A 12 -3.29 6.32 20.16
N ILE A 13 -3.51 5.04 19.93
CA ILE A 13 -2.52 3.98 20.07
C ILE A 13 -2.01 3.57 18.69
N GLY A 14 -0.80 3.99 18.33
CA GLY A 14 -0.14 3.78 17.05
C GLY A 14 0.09 5.08 16.28
N GLY A 15 1.34 5.37 15.96
CA GLY A 15 1.81 6.60 15.29
C GLY A 15 2.09 6.44 13.79
N GLY A 16 1.48 5.42 13.14
CA GLY A 16 1.50 5.25 11.68
C GLY A 16 0.60 6.25 10.95
N PRO A 17 0.47 6.14 9.59
CA PRO A 17 -0.33 7.08 8.77
C PRO A 17 -1.75 7.32 9.30
N ALA A 18 -2.43 6.29 9.74
CA ALA A 18 -3.77 6.41 10.31
C ALA A 18 -3.75 7.24 11.61
N GLY A 19 -2.85 6.89 12.55
CA GLY A 19 -2.82 7.51 13.88
C GLY A 19 -2.33 8.95 13.85
N TYR A 20 -1.23 9.27 13.15
CA TYR A 20 -0.77 10.67 13.11
C TYR A 20 -1.74 11.57 12.34
N THR A 21 -2.43 11.06 11.30
CA THR A 21 -3.45 11.83 10.59
C THR A 21 -4.66 12.10 11.49
N ALA A 22 -5.13 11.10 12.24
CA ALA A 22 -6.20 11.26 13.23
C ALA A 22 -5.80 12.27 14.31
N ALA A 23 -4.54 12.23 14.78
CA ALA A 23 -4.03 13.13 15.80
C ALA A 23 -4.03 14.58 15.32
N ILE A 24 -3.49 14.84 14.12
CA ILE A 24 -3.44 16.18 13.53
C ILE A 24 -4.86 16.71 13.29
N ARG A 25 -5.73 15.90 12.66
CA ARG A 25 -7.10 16.32 12.36
C ARG A 25 -7.90 16.55 13.62
N GLY A 26 -7.75 15.72 14.66
CA GLY A 26 -8.38 15.93 15.98
C GLY A 26 -7.94 17.24 16.61
N ALA A 27 -6.64 17.53 16.60
CA ALA A 27 -6.10 18.78 17.13
C ALA A 27 -6.59 20.00 16.34
N GLU A 28 -6.70 19.92 15.01
CA GLU A 28 -7.31 20.99 14.17
C GLU A 28 -8.77 21.24 14.50
N TYR A 29 -9.49 20.22 14.96
CA TYR A 29 -10.87 20.35 15.46
C TYR A 29 -10.94 20.83 16.91
N GLY A 30 -9.80 21.12 17.55
CA GLY A 30 -9.73 21.64 18.91
C GLY A 30 -9.70 20.58 20.01
N LEU A 31 -9.53 19.30 19.66
CA LEU A 31 -9.41 18.22 20.63
C LEU A 31 -8.01 18.24 21.29
N LYS A 32 -7.95 17.92 22.58
CA LYS A 32 -6.71 17.65 23.32
C LYS A 32 -6.29 16.21 23.04
N VAL A 33 -5.18 16.03 22.32
CA VAL A 33 -4.76 14.74 21.76
C VAL A 33 -3.50 14.21 22.42
N ALA A 34 -3.50 12.93 22.80
CA ALA A 34 -2.31 12.14 23.11
C ALA A 34 -2.10 11.08 22.02
N LEU A 35 -0.86 10.96 21.50
CA LEU A 35 -0.46 9.95 20.53
C LEU A 35 0.61 9.05 21.16
N ILE A 36 0.29 7.77 21.27
CA ILE A 36 1.12 6.75 21.92
C ILE A 36 1.68 5.83 20.84
N ASP A 37 3.00 5.66 20.80
CA ASP A 37 3.65 4.70 19.90
C ASP A 37 4.85 4.05 20.57
N ASN A 38 5.06 2.78 20.33
CA ASN A 38 6.21 2.04 20.89
C ASN A 38 7.53 2.35 20.19
N ALA A 39 7.47 2.93 18.98
CA ALA A 39 8.66 3.40 18.28
C ALA A 39 9.02 4.83 18.72
N PRO A 40 10.32 5.14 18.87
CA PRO A 40 10.76 6.48 19.26
C PRO A 40 10.50 7.54 18.18
N LYS A 41 10.20 7.11 16.97
CA LYS A 41 9.91 7.99 15.82
C LYS A 41 8.61 7.60 15.15
N LEU A 42 7.72 8.57 14.98
CA LEU A 42 6.43 8.38 14.32
C LEU A 42 6.59 8.06 12.81
N GLY A 43 5.54 7.53 12.21
CA GLY A 43 5.47 7.23 10.78
C GLY A 43 5.10 5.78 10.47
N GLY A 44 5.24 4.89 11.44
CA GLY A 44 4.86 3.47 11.36
C GLY A 44 5.51 2.72 10.20
N THR A 45 4.89 1.62 9.80
CA THR A 45 5.37 0.76 8.71
C THR A 45 5.60 1.53 7.42
N CYS A 46 4.65 2.39 7.01
CA CYS A 46 4.72 3.09 5.73
C CYS A 46 5.98 3.95 5.59
N LEU A 47 6.31 4.76 6.61
CA LEU A 47 7.46 5.67 6.55
C LEU A 47 8.79 4.95 6.73
N HIS A 48 8.86 3.96 7.62
CA HIS A 48 10.14 3.37 8.02
C HIS A 48 10.52 2.12 7.23
N VAL A 49 9.55 1.23 6.96
CA VAL A 49 9.79 -0.11 6.41
C VAL A 49 8.73 -0.54 5.37
N GLY A 50 8.11 0.42 4.67
CA GLY A 50 7.04 0.17 3.70
C GLY A 50 7.09 1.11 2.52
N CYS A 51 6.03 1.91 2.37
CA CYS A 51 5.77 2.75 1.19
C CYS A 51 6.96 3.64 0.80
N ILE A 52 7.42 4.48 1.72
CA ILE A 52 8.41 5.52 1.41
C ILE A 52 9.77 4.94 1.01
N PRO A 53 10.40 4.05 1.80
CA PRO A 53 11.67 3.45 1.39
C PRO A 53 11.56 2.60 0.12
N THR A 54 10.46 1.87 -0.09
CA THR A 54 10.26 1.07 -1.30
C THR A 54 10.16 1.96 -2.53
N LYS A 55 9.36 3.04 -2.48
CA LYS A 55 9.23 3.98 -3.61
C LYS A 55 10.52 4.75 -3.88
N ALA A 56 11.32 5.02 -2.85
CA ALA A 56 12.67 5.58 -3.04
C ALA A 56 13.59 4.61 -3.81
N LEU A 57 13.53 3.30 -3.54
CA LEU A 57 14.28 2.29 -4.27
C LEU A 57 13.73 2.08 -5.69
N LEU A 58 12.41 2.10 -5.89
CA LEU A 58 11.77 2.02 -7.21
C LEU A 58 12.21 3.16 -8.12
N PHE A 59 12.23 4.39 -7.61
CA PHE A 59 12.71 5.54 -8.36
C PHE A 59 14.19 5.42 -8.74
N ASN A 60 15.03 4.89 -7.82
CA ASN A 60 16.42 4.61 -8.15
C ASN A 60 16.55 3.50 -9.23
N ALA A 61 15.68 2.49 -9.21
CA ALA A 61 15.64 1.42 -10.20
C ALA A 61 15.21 1.93 -11.58
N GLU A 62 14.22 2.82 -11.63
CA GLU A 62 13.78 3.52 -12.85
C GLU A 62 14.92 4.33 -13.46
N LEU A 63 15.59 5.17 -12.68
CA LEU A 63 16.74 5.94 -13.14
C LEU A 63 17.88 5.05 -13.64
N TRP A 64 18.11 3.92 -12.96
CA TRP A 64 19.13 2.95 -13.36
C TRP A 64 18.81 2.30 -14.70
N ASP A 65 17.55 1.96 -14.95
CA ASP A 65 17.11 1.42 -16.24
C ASP A 65 17.21 2.47 -17.35
N HIS A 66 16.86 3.74 -17.10
CA HIS A 66 17.10 4.84 -18.05
C HIS A 66 18.58 5.02 -18.41
N LEU A 67 19.49 4.91 -17.42
CA LEU A 67 20.93 5.01 -17.69
C LEU A 67 21.44 3.88 -18.60
N LYS A 68 20.93 2.66 -18.45
CA LYS A 68 21.27 1.53 -19.33
C LYS A 68 20.82 1.74 -20.78
N HIS A 69 19.76 2.48 -20.98
CA HIS A 69 19.15 2.79 -22.27
C HIS A 69 19.46 4.21 -22.77
N ALA A 70 20.41 4.91 -22.13
CA ALA A 70 20.73 6.31 -22.41
C ALA A 70 21.08 6.58 -23.88
N ALA A 71 21.69 5.61 -24.58
CA ALA A 71 22.02 5.72 -26.00
C ALA A 71 20.77 5.89 -26.90
N GLU A 72 19.63 5.35 -26.51
CA GLU A 72 18.34 5.53 -27.23
C GLU A 72 17.86 6.99 -27.20
N PHE A 73 18.30 7.75 -26.18
CA PHE A 73 18.04 9.19 -26.03
C PHE A 73 19.18 10.07 -26.59
N GLY A 74 20.13 9.49 -27.34
CA GLY A 74 21.25 10.22 -27.88
C GLY A 74 22.30 10.64 -26.84
N ILE A 75 22.27 10.11 -25.62
CA ILE A 75 23.22 10.42 -24.55
C ILE A 75 24.43 9.48 -24.68
N ALA A 76 25.59 10.04 -25.01
CA ALA A 76 26.84 9.31 -25.18
C ALA A 76 27.86 9.66 -24.08
N GLY A 77 28.93 8.86 -23.95
CA GLY A 77 30.04 9.15 -23.03
C GLY A 77 29.83 8.77 -21.56
N ILE A 78 28.71 8.09 -21.22
CA ILE A 78 28.45 7.63 -19.84
C ILE A 78 29.43 6.51 -19.41
N GLY A 79 30.04 5.79 -20.38
CA GLY A 79 30.85 4.60 -20.08
C GLY A 79 29.97 3.44 -19.58
N THR A 80 30.56 2.58 -18.74
CA THR A 80 29.81 1.51 -18.07
C THR A 80 29.41 2.02 -16.69
N PRO A 81 28.12 2.34 -16.45
CA PRO A 81 27.70 2.82 -15.14
C PRO A 81 27.85 1.72 -14.08
N SER A 82 28.22 2.09 -12.87
CA SER A 82 28.28 1.20 -11.70
C SER A 82 27.28 1.65 -10.64
N LEU A 83 26.65 0.69 -9.97
CA LEU A 83 25.70 0.97 -8.89
C LEU A 83 26.44 1.01 -7.54
N ASP A 84 26.43 2.16 -6.87
CA ASP A 84 26.83 2.27 -5.47
C ASP A 84 25.61 2.02 -4.57
N TRP A 85 25.45 0.77 -4.12
CA TRP A 85 24.34 0.37 -3.28
C TRP A 85 24.32 1.09 -1.92
N SER A 86 25.48 1.40 -1.36
CA SER A 86 25.58 2.16 -0.10
C SER A 86 25.03 3.57 -0.26
N ALA A 87 25.36 4.24 -1.37
CA ALA A 87 24.80 5.55 -1.69
C ALA A 87 23.28 5.50 -1.90
N VAL A 88 22.75 4.44 -2.55
CA VAL A 88 21.29 4.23 -2.71
C VAL A 88 20.61 4.11 -1.35
N LEU A 89 21.16 3.30 -0.43
CA LEU A 89 20.62 3.16 0.93
C LEU A 89 20.72 4.47 1.72
N THR A 90 21.82 5.19 1.59
CA THR A 90 22.00 6.51 2.24
C THR A 90 20.94 7.50 1.78
N ARG A 91 20.68 7.59 0.45
CA ARG A 91 19.60 8.43 -0.10
C ARG A 91 18.24 8.03 0.46
N LYS A 92 17.90 6.74 0.45
CA LYS A 92 16.65 6.22 1.02
C LYS A 92 16.48 6.63 2.49
N ASN A 93 17.52 6.46 3.31
CA ASN A 93 17.49 6.80 4.73
C ASN A 93 17.38 8.32 4.97
N SER A 94 18.00 9.13 4.12
CA SER A 94 17.89 10.59 4.14
C SER A 94 16.43 11.05 3.89
N ILE A 95 15.73 10.42 2.95
CA ILE A 95 14.30 10.70 2.68
C ILE A 95 13.46 10.37 3.93
N ILE A 96 13.63 9.20 4.52
CA ILE A 96 12.94 8.82 5.76
C ILE A 96 13.18 9.85 6.86
N THR A 97 14.43 10.21 7.09
CA THR A 97 14.82 11.18 8.13
C THR A 97 14.16 12.54 7.92
N LYS A 98 14.08 13.02 6.67
CA LYS A 98 13.40 14.27 6.33
C LYS A 98 11.92 14.24 6.71
N HIS A 99 11.22 13.15 6.39
CA HIS A 99 9.80 13.01 6.69
C HIS A 99 9.52 12.81 8.18
N VAL A 100 10.40 12.11 8.92
CA VAL A 100 10.32 12.01 10.39
C VAL A 100 10.38 13.40 11.03
N LYS A 101 11.36 14.24 10.64
CA LYS A 101 11.45 15.63 11.12
C LYS A 101 10.21 16.46 10.80
N GLY A 102 9.61 16.22 9.63
CA GLY A 102 8.34 16.85 9.26
C GLY A 102 7.20 16.47 10.20
N LEU A 103 7.07 15.18 10.54
CA LEU A 103 6.07 14.72 11.50
C LEU A 103 6.30 15.27 12.90
N GLU A 104 7.54 15.27 13.39
CA GLU A 104 7.89 15.88 14.69
C GLU A 104 7.51 17.37 14.75
N PHE A 105 7.75 18.10 13.66
CA PHE A 105 7.33 19.48 13.54
C PHE A 105 5.80 19.63 13.62
N LEU A 106 5.04 18.79 12.90
CA LEU A 106 3.58 18.83 12.91
C LEU A 106 3.01 18.50 14.30
N MET A 107 3.57 17.51 15.01
CA MET A 107 3.15 17.19 16.38
C MET A 107 3.32 18.40 17.31
N LYS A 108 4.48 19.08 17.23
CA LYS A 108 4.74 20.31 18.01
C LYS A 108 3.81 21.45 17.61
N LYS A 109 3.62 21.70 16.31
CA LYS A 109 2.75 22.75 15.78
C LYS A 109 1.31 22.60 16.30
N HIS A 110 0.78 21.40 16.32
CA HIS A 110 -0.58 21.10 16.75
C HIS A 110 -0.68 20.77 18.24
N LYS A 111 0.42 20.89 19.02
CA LYS A 111 0.45 20.65 20.49
C LYS A 111 -0.03 19.24 20.87
N ILE A 112 0.26 18.25 20.03
CA ILE A 112 -0.08 16.84 20.28
C ILE A 112 0.94 16.28 21.27
N ALA A 113 0.47 15.67 22.37
CA ALA A 113 1.32 14.98 23.32
C ALA A 113 1.77 13.64 22.74
N VAL A 114 3.05 13.51 22.39
CA VAL A 114 3.63 12.26 21.90
C VAL A 114 4.24 11.51 23.08
N ILE A 115 3.80 10.27 23.29
CA ILE A 115 4.20 9.40 24.40
C ILE A 115 4.80 8.12 23.83
N VAL A 116 6.05 7.84 24.16
CA VAL A 116 6.78 6.66 23.69
C VAL A 116 6.51 5.47 24.62
N GLY A 117 5.92 4.42 24.08
CA GLY A 117 5.62 3.19 24.82
C GLY A 117 4.52 2.38 24.15
N SER A 118 4.35 1.14 24.59
CA SER A 118 3.28 0.24 24.14
C SER A 118 1.99 0.55 24.90
N GLY A 119 0.97 1.05 24.18
CA GLY A 119 -0.34 1.37 24.72
C GLY A 119 -1.28 0.17 24.78
N ARG A 120 -1.99 0.00 25.89
CA ARG A 120 -2.98 -1.05 26.11
C ARG A 120 -4.21 -0.52 26.85
N LEU A 121 -5.41 -0.84 26.37
CA LEU A 121 -6.66 -0.57 27.11
C LEU A 121 -6.70 -1.39 28.40
N THR A 122 -7.10 -0.76 29.50
CA THR A 122 -7.25 -1.46 30.78
C THR A 122 -8.62 -2.12 30.96
N GLY A 123 -9.62 -1.69 30.15
CA GLY A 123 -11.00 -2.16 30.16
C GLY A 123 -11.98 -1.08 29.71
N PRO A 124 -13.28 -1.25 30.00
CA PRO A 124 -14.33 -0.26 29.71
C PRO A 124 -14.08 1.09 30.39
N ALA A 125 -14.69 2.15 29.85
CA ALA A 125 -14.65 3.47 30.48
C ALA A 125 -15.22 3.45 31.90
N GLN A 126 -14.54 4.14 32.79
CA GLN A 126 -15.06 4.44 34.14
C GLN A 126 -15.48 5.91 34.23
N SER A 127 -16.74 6.17 34.53
CA SER A 127 -17.31 7.53 34.52
C SER A 127 -17.07 8.29 33.21
N GLY A 128 -17.11 7.59 32.06
CA GLY A 128 -16.91 8.18 30.75
C GLY A 128 -15.43 8.43 30.36
N VAL A 129 -14.47 7.89 31.11
CA VAL A 129 -13.04 8.03 30.87
C VAL A 129 -12.39 6.66 30.72
N HIS A 130 -11.73 6.44 29.61
CA HIS A 130 -10.86 5.29 29.36
C HIS A 130 -9.47 5.49 29.95
N THR A 131 -8.87 4.41 30.41
CA THR A 131 -7.48 4.39 30.83
C THR A 131 -6.67 3.53 29.83
N VAL A 132 -5.60 4.10 29.32
CA VAL A 132 -4.59 3.42 28.51
C VAL A 132 -3.33 3.27 29.36
N GLU A 133 -2.96 2.05 29.67
CA GLU A 133 -1.66 1.72 30.25
C GLU A 133 -0.59 1.85 29.18
N VAL A 134 0.47 2.56 29.49
CA VAL A 134 1.62 2.76 28.57
C VAL A 134 2.84 2.16 29.22
N THR A 135 3.38 1.11 28.61
CA THR A 135 4.61 0.46 29.04
C THR A 135 5.76 0.98 28.18
N PRO A 136 6.65 1.84 28.69
CA PRO A 136 7.84 2.27 28.01
C PRO A 136 8.89 1.14 27.96
N ALA A 137 9.91 1.28 27.12
CA ALA A 137 10.95 0.27 26.98
C ALA A 137 11.89 0.17 28.20
N THR A 138 12.01 1.25 29.00
CA THR A 138 13.06 1.41 30.03
C THR A 138 12.59 1.90 31.40
N ASP A 139 11.33 2.34 31.53
CA ASP A 139 10.80 2.97 32.74
C ASP A 139 9.56 2.22 33.28
N ASP A 140 9.06 2.63 34.44
CA ASP A 140 7.82 2.10 35.00
C ASP A 140 6.62 2.49 34.11
N ALA A 141 5.59 1.62 34.08
CA ALA A 141 4.37 1.85 33.35
C ALA A 141 3.66 3.13 33.83
N SER A 142 3.17 3.91 32.86
CA SER A 142 2.39 5.11 33.10
C SER A 142 0.97 4.93 32.59
N GLN A 143 0.07 5.85 32.95
CA GLN A 143 -1.32 5.82 32.49
C GLN A 143 -1.69 7.10 31.77
N VAL A 144 -2.43 6.95 30.68
CA VAL A 144 -3.05 8.04 29.93
C VAL A 144 -4.58 7.92 30.04
N LYS A 145 -5.22 8.99 30.49
CA LYS A 145 -6.68 9.07 30.62
C LYS A 145 -7.27 9.84 29.46
N ALA A 146 -8.31 9.32 28.82
CA ALA A 146 -8.96 9.97 27.68
C ALA A 146 -10.47 9.65 27.63
N LYS A 147 -11.28 10.59 27.11
CA LYS A 147 -12.71 10.38 26.87
C LYS A 147 -12.95 9.37 25.74
N ASN A 148 -12.06 9.35 24.75
CA ASN A 148 -12.12 8.44 23.60
C ASN A 148 -10.74 7.81 23.34
N VAL A 149 -10.74 6.61 22.77
CA VAL A 149 -9.50 5.93 22.36
C VAL A 149 -9.61 5.52 20.90
N ILE A 150 -8.56 5.78 20.13
CA ILE A 150 -8.42 5.31 18.74
C ILE A 150 -7.33 4.24 18.71
N LEU A 151 -7.67 3.05 18.26
CA LEU A 151 -6.73 1.95 18.00
C LEU A 151 -6.22 2.09 16.56
N ALA A 152 -4.91 2.24 16.39
CA ALA A 152 -4.22 2.43 15.11
C ALA A 152 -2.90 1.65 15.04
N THR A 153 -2.86 0.45 15.64
CA THR A 153 -1.66 -0.35 15.86
C THR A 153 -1.06 -0.96 14.59
N GLY A 154 -1.78 -0.87 13.46
CA GLY A 154 -1.28 -1.24 12.14
C GLY A 154 -1.16 -2.75 11.94
N SER A 155 -0.22 -3.17 11.09
CA SER A 155 -0.04 -4.56 10.67
C SER A 155 1.42 -4.97 10.60
N SER A 156 1.67 -6.28 10.55
CA SER A 156 2.98 -6.90 10.34
C SER A 156 2.93 -7.86 9.14
N ALA A 157 4.10 -8.15 8.54
CA ALA A 157 4.20 -9.17 7.51
C ALA A 157 3.79 -10.54 8.09
N LYS A 158 3.02 -11.31 7.31
CA LYS A 158 2.77 -12.72 7.61
C LYS A 158 3.98 -13.54 7.21
N MET A 159 4.32 -14.52 8.07
CA MET A 159 5.35 -15.51 7.77
C MET A 159 4.70 -16.84 7.40
N LEU A 160 5.43 -17.66 6.65
CA LEU A 160 5.06 -19.07 6.49
C LEU A 160 5.34 -19.80 7.81
N PRO A 161 4.55 -20.85 8.13
CA PRO A 161 4.69 -21.59 9.39
C PRO A 161 6.14 -22.08 9.62
N GLY A 162 6.64 -21.85 10.83
CA GLY A 162 7.98 -22.30 11.24
C GLY A 162 9.14 -21.45 10.72
N LEU A 163 8.91 -20.42 9.90
CA LEU A 163 9.96 -19.52 9.45
C LEU A 163 10.06 -18.27 10.35
N GLN A 164 11.28 -17.78 10.51
CA GLN A 164 11.59 -16.49 11.12
C GLN A 164 12.47 -15.68 10.17
N PRO A 165 12.31 -14.35 10.14
CA PRO A 165 13.15 -13.48 9.30
C PRO A 165 14.61 -13.50 9.79
N ASP A 166 15.53 -13.45 8.82
CA ASP A 166 16.96 -13.28 9.07
C ASP A 166 17.68 -12.71 7.84
N SER A 167 19.01 -12.91 7.74
CA SER A 167 19.81 -12.42 6.62
C SER A 167 19.53 -13.09 5.28
N SER A 168 18.85 -14.24 5.25
CA SER A 168 18.53 -15.03 4.04
C SER A 168 17.03 -15.14 3.77
N ILE A 169 16.21 -15.15 4.83
CA ILE A 169 14.75 -15.19 4.79
C ILE A 169 14.25 -13.80 5.18
N LEU A 170 13.74 -13.07 4.20
CA LEU A 170 13.46 -11.64 4.32
C LEU A 170 11.96 -11.38 4.36
N THR A 171 11.58 -10.34 5.08
CA THR A 171 10.29 -9.64 4.90
C THR A 171 10.53 -8.26 4.27
N ASN A 172 9.48 -7.42 4.21
CA ASN A 172 9.61 -6.02 3.82
C ASN A 172 10.58 -5.21 4.71
N ILE A 173 10.92 -5.69 5.90
CA ILE A 173 11.82 -5.01 6.82
C ILE A 173 13.27 -5.27 6.43
N GLU A 174 13.66 -6.54 6.38
CA GLU A 174 15.04 -6.96 6.14
C GLU A 174 15.49 -6.58 4.72
N ILE A 175 14.63 -6.79 3.70
CA ILE A 175 14.98 -6.51 2.31
C ILE A 175 15.30 -5.03 2.03
N LEU A 176 14.73 -4.11 2.81
CA LEU A 176 15.02 -2.67 2.73
C LEU A 176 16.38 -2.28 3.33
N SER A 177 17.07 -3.22 4.00
CA SER A 177 18.31 -2.96 4.75
C SER A 177 19.43 -3.94 4.40
N ILE A 178 19.29 -4.73 3.34
CA ILE A 178 20.36 -5.66 2.91
C ILE A 178 21.61 -4.87 2.47
N ASP A 179 22.77 -5.44 2.76
CA ASP A 179 24.07 -4.76 2.54
C ASP A 179 24.49 -4.71 1.06
N SER A 180 23.95 -5.59 0.22
CA SER A 180 24.27 -5.69 -1.19
C SER A 180 23.08 -6.15 -2.01
N VAL A 181 23.06 -5.84 -3.30
CA VAL A 181 22.10 -6.39 -4.26
C VAL A 181 22.35 -7.90 -4.39
N PRO A 182 21.37 -8.79 -4.10
CA PRO A 182 21.57 -10.22 -4.19
C PRO A 182 21.69 -10.67 -5.65
N LYS A 183 22.48 -11.72 -5.89
CA LYS A 183 22.59 -12.31 -7.24
C LYS A 183 21.29 -12.97 -7.68
N SER A 184 20.59 -13.60 -6.73
CA SER A 184 19.31 -14.27 -6.99
C SER A 184 18.34 -14.10 -5.81
N LEU A 185 17.06 -13.96 -6.14
CA LEU A 185 15.97 -13.73 -5.18
C LEU A 185 14.74 -14.56 -5.55
N ILE A 186 14.26 -15.38 -4.63
CA ILE A 186 12.93 -15.99 -4.74
C ILE A 186 11.95 -15.10 -3.98
N VAL A 187 10.82 -14.75 -4.61
CA VAL A 187 9.74 -13.98 -4.01
C VAL A 187 8.53 -14.87 -3.86
N ILE A 188 8.09 -15.11 -2.63
CA ILE A 188 6.90 -15.91 -2.32
C ILE A 188 5.73 -14.96 -2.06
N GLY A 189 4.77 -14.97 -3.02
CA GLY A 189 3.62 -14.07 -3.07
C GLY A 189 3.79 -12.96 -4.11
N ALA A 190 2.80 -12.87 -5.03
CA ALA A 190 2.76 -11.90 -6.12
C ALA A 190 1.69 -10.80 -5.92
N GLY A 191 1.45 -10.39 -4.68
CA GLY A 191 0.75 -9.14 -4.37
C GLY A 191 1.66 -7.92 -4.60
N ALA A 192 1.17 -6.71 -4.33
CA ALA A 192 1.90 -5.46 -4.58
C ALA A 192 3.34 -5.48 -4.03
N VAL A 193 3.55 -5.95 -2.79
CA VAL A 193 4.87 -6.00 -2.16
C VAL A 193 5.83 -6.90 -2.94
N GLY A 194 5.42 -8.14 -3.26
CA GLY A 194 6.26 -9.08 -4.00
C GLY A 194 6.60 -8.58 -5.39
N MET A 195 5.61 -8.01 -6.09
CA MET A 195 5.79 -7.47 -7.44
C MET A 195 6.73 -6.25 -7.46
N GLU A 196 6.59 -5.32 -6.50
CA GLU A 196 7.43 -4.13 -6.38
C GLU A 196 8.90 -4.50 -6.12
N PHE A 197 9.18 -5.39 -5.16
CA PHE A 197 10.55 -5.83 -4.90
C PHE A 197 11.13 -6.66 -6.06
N SER A 198 10.32 -7.47 -6.75
CA SER A 198 10.74 -8.17 -7.96
C SER A 198 11.17 -7.18 -9.05
N SER A 199 10.39 -6.10 -9.25
CA SER A 199 10.71 -5.03 -10.20
C SER A 199 12.02 -4.32 -9.84
N ILE A 200 12.20 -3.91 -8.55
CA ILE A 200 13.41 -3.24 -8.04
C ILE A 200 14.66 -4.08 -8.31
N PHE A 201 14.68 -5.29 -7.79
CA PHE A 201 15.89 -6.12 -7.82
C PHE A 201 16.20 -6.61 -9.24
N ARG A 202 15.19 -6.86 -10.06
CA ARG A 202 15.42 -7.17 -11.49
C ARG A 202 16.10 -6.01 -12.22
N SER A 203 15.70 -4.77 -11.98
CA SER A 203 16.38 -3.59 -12.54
C SER A 203 17.85 -3.52 -12.13
N PHE A 204 18.18 -3.88 -10.89
CA PHE A 204 19.55 -3.92 -10.38
C PHE A 204 20.35 -5.17 -10.81
N GLY A 205 19.76 -6.07 -11.61
CA GLY A 205 20.46 -7.23 -12.21
C GLY A 205 20.30 -8.55 -11.46
N THR A 206 19.49 -8.60 -10.39
CA THR A 206 19.15 -9.84 -9.68
C THR A 206 18.40 -10.80 -10.60
N GLU A 207 18.72 -12.09 -10.53
CA GLU A 207 17.86 -13.15 -11.06
C GLU A 207 16.67 -13.36 -10.13
N VAL A 208 15.44 -13.07 -10.62
CA VAL A 208 14.23 -13.08 -9.80
C VAL A 208 13.29 -14.19 -10.22
N THR A 209 12.86 -15.01 -9.25
CA THR A 209 11.79 -16.01 -9.41
C THR A 209 10.63 -15.64 -8.48
N ILE A 210 9.41 -15.54 -9.01
CA ILE A 210 8.17 -15.33 -8.26
C ILE A 210 7.43 -16.67 -8.15
N LEU A 211 7.01 -17.03 -6.93
CA LEU A 211 6.15 -18.17 -6.62
C LEU A 211 4.85 -17.63 -6.03
N GLU A 212 3.74 -17.78 -6.77
CA GLU A 212 2.42 -17.34 -6.36
C GLU A 212 1.46 -18.52 -6.25
N PHE A 213 0.79 -18.65 -5.11
CA PHE A 213 -0.16 -19.72 -4.85
C PHE A 213 -1.43 -19.61 -5.72
N LEU A 214 -1.92 -18.40 -5.93
CA LEU A 214 -3.10 -18.14 -6.75
C LEU A 214 -2.80 -18.29 -8.25
N PRO A 215 -3.82 -18.48 -9.09
CA PRO A 215 -3.63 -18.73 -10.53
C PRO A 215 -3.13 -17.50 -11.31
N ARG A 216 -3.07 -16.32 -10.69
CA ARG A 216 -2.60 -15.07 -11.31
C ARG A 216 -1.87 -14.16 -10.32
N VAL A 217 -0.96 -13.33 -10.83
CA VAL A 217 -0.30 -12.28 -10.05
C VAL A 217 -1.28 -11.13 -9.79
N VAL A 218 -1.01 -10.26 -8.81
CA VAL A 218 -1.88 -9.14 -8.40
C VAL A 218 -3.36 -9.51 -8.45
N PRO A 219 -3.80 -10.51 -7.70
CA PRO A 219 -5.09 -11.18 -7.88
C PRO A 219 -6.30 -10.28 -7.61
N VAL A 220 -6.10 -9.12 -6.97
CA VAL A 220 -7.14 -8.11 -6.71
C VAL A 220 -7.40 -7.19 -7.90
N GLU A 221 -6.47 -7.15 -8.86
CA GLU A 221 -6.57 -6.33 -10.06
C GLU A 221 -7.49 -6.97 -11.12
N ASP A 222 -7.87 -6.18 -12.13
CA ASP A 222 -8.58 -6.71 -13.29
C ASP A 222 -7.78 -7.82 -13.99
N GLU A 223 -8.46 -8.80 -14.54
CA GLU A 223 -7.83 -10.00 -15.11
C GLU A 223 -6.88 -9.66 -16.26
N GLU A 224 -7.23 -8.68 -17.11
CA GLU A 224 -6.36 -8.26 -18.20
C GLU A 224 -5.10 -7.54 -17.69
N ILE A 225 -5.20 -6.79 -16.60
CA ILE A 225 -4.04 -6.20 -15.92
C ILE A 225 -3.10 -7.30 -15.42
N SER A 226 -3.64 -8.30 -14.71
CA SER A 226 -2.85 -9.45 -14.22
C SER A 226 -2.14 -10.20 -15.35
N LYS A 227 -2.84 -10.43 -16.46
CA LYS A 227 -2.30 -11.12 -17.64
C LYS A 227 -1.16 -10.31 -18.29
N GLU A 228 -1.38 -9.04 -18.51
CA GLU A 228 -0.42 -8.19 -19.20
C GLU A 228 0.83 -7.91 -18.35
N ILE A 229 0.70 -7.61 -17.07
CA ILE A 229 1.87 -7.44 -16.20
C ILE A 229 2.70 -8.73 -16.09
N THR A 230 2.05 -9.91 -16.10
CA THR A 230 2.74 -11.20 -16.13
C THR A 230 3.58 -11.32 -17.40
N ARG A 231 3.02 -10.96 -18.57
CA ARG A 231 3.72 -10.99 -19.86
C ARG A 231 4.93 -10.05 -19.84
N LEU A 232 4.75 -8.84 -19.31
CA LEU A 232 5.82 -7.83 -19.24
C LEU A 232 6.92 -8.22 -18.25
N PHE A 233 6.59 -8.81 -17.12
CA PHE A 233 7.58 -9.32 -16.17
C PHE A 233 8.42 -10.44 -16.77
N LYS A 234 7.79 -11.38 -17.49
CA LYS A 234 8.51 -12.42 -18.24
C LYS A 234 9.40 -11.82 -19.33
N LYS A 235 8.93 -10.80 -20.06
CA LYS A 235 9.74 -10.04 -21.05
C LYS A 235 10.98 -9.40 -20.41
N ARG A 236 10.88 -8.92 -19.16
CA ARG A 236 12.00 -8.40 -18.35
C ARG A 236 12.92 -9.49 -17.79
N GLY A 237 12.63 -10.78 -18.04
CA GLY A 237 13.42 -11.92 -17.57
C GLY A 237 13.17 -12.28 -16.11
N ILE A 238 11.99 -12.01 -15.57
CA ILE A 238 11.52 -12.48 -14.27
C ILE A 238 10.83 -13.84 -14.49
N ASP A 239 11.23 -14.86 -13.74
CA ASP A 239 10.58 -16.18 -13.77
C ASP A 239 9.32 -16.15 -12.91
N VAL A 240 8.13 -16.16 -13.54
CA VAL A 240 6.83 -16.04 -12.87
C VAL A 240 6.10 -17.38 -12.90
N ASN A 241 5.89 -17.97 -11.71
CA ASN A 241 5.22 -19.24 -11.49
C ASN A 241 3.96 -19.02 -10.66
N THR A 242 2.80 -19.09 -11.29
CA THR A 242 1.48 -19.02 -10.64
C THR A 242 0.91 -20.42 -10.39
N GLY A 243 -0.02 -20.58 -9.43
CA GLY A 243 -0.48 -21.90 -8.97
C GLY A 243 0.60 -22.68 -8.23
N ALA A 244 1.65 -22.01 -7.76
CA ALA A 244 2.80 -22.60 -7.10
C ALA A 244 2.58 -22.70 -5.59
N LYS A 245 2.42 -23.90 -5.05
CA LYS A 245 2.26 -24.15 -3.62
C LYS A 245 3.63 -24.39 -2.99
N VAL A 246 4.15 -23.40 -2.27
CA VAL A 246 5.38 -23.56 -1.48
C VAL A 246 5.12 -24.51 -0.31
N GLU A 247 5.96 -25.53 -0.18
CA GLU A 247 5.87 -26.55 0.85
C GLU A 247 6.94 -26.39 1.93
N LYS A 248 8.16 -26.00 1.53
CA LYS A 248 9.28 -25.88 2.44
C LYS A 248 10.28 -24.82 1.96
N VAL A 249 10.84 -24.11 2.93
CA VAL A 249 11.99 -23.22 2.74
C VAL A 249 13.09 -23.66 3.69
N GLU A 250 14.26 -23.97 3.18
CA GLU A 250 15.41 -24.46 3.92
C GLU A 250 16.61 -23.55 3.67
N LYS A 251 17.41 -23.32 4.70
CA LYS A 251 18.71 -22.63 4.55
C LYS A 251 19.74 -23.60 3.98
N THR A 252 20.61 -23.06 3.16
CA THR A 252 21.80 -23.74 2.64
C THR A 252 23.05 -22.95 3.01
N PRO A 253 24.25 -23.50 2.87
CA PRO A 253 25.49 -22.74 3.13
C PRO A 253 25.63 -21.46 2.28
N THR A 254 24.96 -21.39 1.13
CA THR A 254 25.09 -20.29 0.14
C THR A 254 23.80 -19.49 -0.05
N GLY A 255 22.73 -19.80 0.69
CA GLY A 255 21.45 -19.09 0.57
C GLY A 255 20.26 -19.90 1.05
N VAL A 256 19.26 -20.09 0.18
CA VAL A 256 18.01 -20.80 0.49
C VAL A 256 17.62 -21.76 -0.63
N LYS A 257 16.92 -22.81 -0.24
CA LYS A 257 16.29 -23.81 -1.12
C LYS A 257 14.80 -23.83 -0.84
N VAL A 258 13.99 -23.62 -1.88
CA VAL A 258 12.53 -23.60 -1.80
C VAL A 258 11.98 -24.80 -2.57
N SER A 259 11.25 -25.67 -1.88
CA SER A 259 10.49 -26.78 -2.48
C SER A 259 9.03 -26.38 -2.64
N TYR A 260 8.48 -26.60 -3.83
CA TYR A 260 7.09 -26.24 -4.14
C TYR A 260 6.48 -27.21 -5.14
N THR A 261 5.15 -27.28 -5.18
CA THR A 261 4.38 -27.98 -6.20
C THR A 261 3.88 -26.95 -7.21
N ASP A 262 4.18 -27.16 -8.50
CA ASP A 262 3.74 -26.28 -9.58
C ASP A 262 2.25 -26.46 -9.94
N ALA A 263 1.72 -25.63 -10.84
CA ALA A 263 0.32 -25.67 -11.28
C ALA A 263 -0.12 -27.02 -11.91
N ASN A 264 0.85 -27.86 -12.34
CA ASN A 264 0.59 -29.16 -12.91
C ASN A 264 0.69 -30.29 -11.86
N GLY A 265 0.87 -29.95 -10.58
CA GLY A 265 1.04 -30.92 -9.50
C GLY A 265 2.42 -31.55 -9.41
N LYS A 266 3.43 -31.03 -10.12
CA LYS A 266 4.80 -31.57 -10.14
C LYS A 266 5.64 -30.89 -9.07
N SER A 267 6.36 -31.68 -8.26
CA SER A 267 7.33 -31.15 -7.30
C SER A 267 8.51 -30.50 -8.00
N GLN A 268 8.87 -29.32 -7.55
CA GLN A 268 9.95 -28.47 -8.07
C GLN A 268 10.85 -28.00 -6.93
N ILE A 269 12.08 -27.66 -7.25
CA ILE A 269 13.05 -27.06 -6.34
C ILE A 269 13.68 -25.86 -7.00
N LYS A 270 13.78 -24.75 -6.28
CA LYS A 270 14.54 -23.55 -6.65
C LYS A 270 15.50 -23.18 -5.54
N GLU A 271 16.69 -22.73 -5.93
CA GLU A 271 17.69 -22.20 -5.00
C GLU A 271 17.97 -20.76 -5.34
N ALA A 272 18.23 -19.94 -4.32
CA ALA A 272 18.62 -18.54 -4.45
C ALA A 272 19.46 -18.08 -3.27
N GLU A 273 20.14 -16.95 -3.43
CA GLU A 273 20.88 -16.31 -2.33
C GLU A 273 19.93 -15.87 -1.21
N LYS A 274 18.75 -15.36 -1.56
CA LYS A 274 17.75 -14.88 -0.60
C LYS A 274 16.31 -15.25 -1.02
N VAL A 275 15.41 -15.29 -0.02
CA VAL A 275 13.97 -15.41 -0.24
C VAL A 275 13.23 -14.27 0.46
N LEU A 276 12.29 -13.65 -0.25
CA LEU A 276 11.36 -12.65 0.29
C LEU A 276 10.00 -13.31 0.55
N ILE A 277 9.50 -13.22 1.77
CA ILE A 277 8.15 -13.67 2.14
C ILE A 277 7.20 -12.47 2.02
N ALA A 278 6.32 -12.52 1.02
CA ALA A 278 5.38 -11.46 0.66
C ALA A 278 3.92 -11.96 0.59
N VAL A 279 3.54 -12.89 1.49
CA VAL A 279 2.25 -13.60 1.51
C VAL A 279 1.11 -12.83 2.21
N GLY A 280 1.27 -11.54 2.38
CA GLY A 280 0.26 -10.64 2.97
C GLY A 280 0.63 -10.14 4.36
N ARG A 281 -0.34 -9.49 5.03
CA ARG A 281 -0.15 -8.82 6.31
C ARG A 281 -1.21 -9.26 7.33
N ALA A 282 -0.87 -9.20 8.62
CA ALA A 282 -1.78 -9.44 9.73
C ALA A 282 -1.95 -8.19 10.58
N GLY A 283 -3.17 -7.88 11.00
CA GLY A 283 -3.44 -6.77 11.92
C GLY A 283 -2.81 -7.03 13.29
N ARG A 284 -2.29 -5.98 13.92
CA ARG A 284 -1.73 -6.04 15.29
C ARG A 284 -2.82 -5.77 16.31
N THR A 285 -3.66 -6.77 16.57
CA THR A 285 -4.79 -6.71 17.52
C THR A 285 -4.52 -7.42 18.83
N GLU A 286 -3.36 -8.07 18.97
CA GLU A 286 -2.95 -8.79 20.16
C GLU A 286 -2.32 -7.86 21.20
N ASN A 287 -2.49 -8.18 22.50
CA ASN A 287 -1.89 -7.50 23.64
C ASN A 287 -2.20 -6.00 23.76
N ILE A 288 -3.29 -5.52 23.18
CA ILE A 288 -3.76 -4.13 23.28
C ILE A 288 -4.98 -3.96 24.20
N GLY A 289 -5.36 -5.01 24.94
CA GLY A 289 -6.37 -4.98 25.99
C GLY A 289 -7.80 -5.15 25.50
N LEU A 290 -8.02 -5.76 24.33
CA LEU A 290 -9.38 -5.96 23.76
C LEU A 290 -10.19 -6.97 24.55
N GLU A 291 -9.54 -7.94 25.18
CA GLU A 291 -10.18 -9.04 25.93
C GLU A 291 -11.04 -8.59 27.11
N LYS A 292 -10.88 -7.35 27.54
CA LYS A 292 -11.66 -6.73 28.64
C LYS A 292 -12.73 -5.77 28.14
N THR A 293 -12.97 -5.70 26.84
CA THR A 293 -13.88 -4.75 26.19
C THR A 293 -14.94 -5.47 25.35
N LYS A 294 -15.89 -4.72 24.80
CA LYS A 294 -16.89 -5.23 23.85
C LYS A 294 -16.39 -5.19 22.39
N VAL A 295 -15.11 -4.91 22.16
CA VAL A 295 -14.55 -4.88 20.80
C VAL A 295 -14.63 -6.26 20.17
N GLU A 296 -15.28 -6.34 19.00
CA GLU A 296 -15.45 -7.57 18.24
C GLU A 296 -14.35 -7.74 17.20
N LEU A 297 -13.88 -8.98 17.05
CA LEU A 297 -12.92 -9.35 16.02
C LEU A 297 -13.55 -10.27 14.97
N GLU A 298 -13.22 -10.05 13.71
CA GLU A 298 -13.48 -10.98 12.61
C GLU A 298 -12.19 -11.24 11.84
N ARG A 299 -11.80 -12.52 11.74
CA ARG A 299 -10.52 -12.96 11.12
C ARG A 299 -9.28 -12.23 11.67
N GLY A 300 -9.29 -11.92 12.97
CA GLY A 300 -8.21 -11.21 13.65
C GLY A 300 -8.17 -9.69 13.42
N LEU A 301 -9.22 -9.10 12.81
CA LEU A 301 -9.36 -7.67 12.55
C LEU A 301 -10.59 -7.12 13.29
N ILE A 302 -10.57 -5.83 13.64
CA ILE A 302 -11.58 -5.17 14.45
C ILE A 302 -12.78 -4.75 13.59
N LYS A 303 -14.00 -5.11 14.01
CA LYS A 303 -15.24 -4.63 13.41
C LYS A 303 -15.55 -3.21 13.86
N VAL A 304 -15.94 -2.38 12.94
CA VAL A 304 -16.32 -0.98 13.17
C VAL A 304 -17.57 -0.61 12.36
N ASP A 305 -18.26 0.43 12.80
CA ASP A 305 -19.32 1.09 12.04
C ASP A 305 -18.76 2.08 10.99
N GLU A 306 -19.63 2.79 10.32
CA GLU A 306 -19.27 3.80 9.29
C GLU A 306 -18.47 4.98 9.85
N ALA A 307 -18.57 5.25 11.16
CA ALA A 307 -17.80 6.28 11.87
C ALA A 307 -16.47 5.76 12.43
N GLN A 308 -16.10 4.52 12.13
CA GLN A 308 -14.93 3.81 12.67
C GLN A 308 -15.03 3.50 14.17
N GLN A 309 -16.25 3.54 14.74
CA GLN A 309 -16.49 3.18 16.14
C GLN A 309 -16.65 1.67 16.29
N THR A 310 -16.08 1.10 17.36
CA THR A 310 -16.22 -0.31 17.71
C THR A 310 -17.50 -0.54 18.54
N ALA A 311 -17.80 -1.78 18.90
CA ALA A 311 -18.90 -2.08 19.83
C ALA A 311 -18.64 -1.59 21.28
N GLU A 312 -17.40 -1.22 21.64
CA GLU A 312 -17.07 -0.58 22.91
C GLU A 312 -17.28 0.94 22.78
N PRO A 313 -18.20 1.55 23.57
CA PRO A 313 -18.46 2.97 23.50
C PRO A 313 -17.19 3.81 23.75
N GLY A 314 -16.94 4.83 22.92
CA GLY A 314 -15.77 5.69 23.01
C GLY A 314 -14.47 5.05 22.50
N VAL A 315 -14.51 3.82 21.98
CA VAL A 315 -13.37 3.15 21.36
C VAL A 315 -13.57 3.04 19.85
N TYR A 316 -12.60 3.51 19.10
CA TYR A 316 -12.53 3.52 17.62
C TYR A 316 -11.36 2.66 17.14
N ALA A 317 -11.45 2.14 15.93
CA ALA A 317 -10.34 1.46 15.28
C ALA A 317 -10.18 1.95 13.84
N ILE A 318 -8.93 2.17 13.40
CA ILE A 318 -8.59 2.74 12.10
C ILE A 318 -7.40 2.04 11.45
N GLY A 319 -7.32 2.14 10.12
CA GLY A 319 -6.21 1.60 9.33
C GLY A 319 -6.20 0.08 9.24
N ASP A 320 -4.99 -0.50 9.19
CA ASP A 320 -4.75 -1.91 8.84
C ASP A 320 -5.38 -2.94 9.79
N ILE A 321 -5.84 -2.53 10.96
CA ILE A 321 -6.50 -3.41 11.95
C ILE A 321 -8.01 -3.51 11.75
N VAL A 322 -8.60 -2.76 10.81
CA VAL A 322 -10.04 -2.72 10.58
C VAL A 322 -10.47 -3.81 9.61
N PHE A 323 -11.47 -4.58 9.99
CA PHE A 323 -12.06 -5.61 9.14
C PHE A 323 -12.75 -5.01 7.91
N GLY A 324 -12.46 -5.60 6.74
CA GLY A 324 -13.08 -5.23 5.47
C GLY A 324 -12.54 -3.96 4.81
N LEU A 325 -11.51 -3.32 5.37
CA LEU A 325 -10.76 -2.26 4.70
C LEU A 325 -9.44 -2.80 4.12
N PRO A 326 -9.01 -2.32 2.94
CA PRO A 326 -7.70 -2.66 2.42
C PRO A 326 -6.59 -2.01 3.29
N GLN A 327 -5.50 -2.76 3.49
CA GLN A 327 -4.36 -2.33 4.31
C GLN A 327 -3.47 -1.34 3.53
N LEU A 328 -3.99 -0.13 3.30
CA LEU A 328 -3.37 0.94 2.53
C LEU A 328 -3.22 2.21 3.38
N ALA A 329 -2.10 2.90 3.25
CA ALA A 329 -1.80 4.08 4.06
C ALA A 329 -2.84 5.20 3.91
N HIS A 330 -3.31 5.47 2.68
CA HIS A 330 -4.32 6.48 2.39
C HIS A 330 -5.71 6.10 2.94
N VAL A 331 -6.06 4.82 2.98
CA VAL A 331 -7.27 4.33 3.66
C VAL A 331 -7.17 4.55 5.16
N GLY A 332 -6.01 4.23 5.74
CA GLY A 332 -5.72 4.51 7.15
C GLY A 332 -5.84 5.99 7.48
N SER A 333 -5.27 6.87 6.66
CA SER A 333 -5.36 8.33 6.84
C SER A 333 -6.80 8.82 6.77
N MET A 334 -7.59 8.36 5.78
CA MET A 334 -8.99 8.75 5.65
C MET A 334 -9.84 8.22 6.81
N SER A 335 -9.66 6.96 7.23
CA SER A 335 -10.36 6.40 8.39
C SER A 335 -10.04 7.19 9.67
N GLY A 336 -8.79 7.65 9.82
CA GLY A 336 -8.38 8.53 10.90
C GLY A 336 -9.10 9.88 10.91
N MET A 337 -9.29 10.48 9.73
CA MET A 337 -10.05 11.73 9.59
C MET A 337 -11.54 11.55 9.94
N VAL A 338 -12.15 10.42 9.53
CA VAL A 338 -13.54 10.08 9.87
C VAL A 338 -13.71 9.93 11.38
N ALA A 339 -12.86 9.14 12.05
CA ALA A 339 -12.91 8.95 13.48
C ALA A 339 -12.72 10.27 14.25
N ALA A 340 -11.74 11.08 13.86
CA ALA A 340 -11.49 12.39 14.46
C ALA A 340 -12.70 13.35 14.31
N ALA A 341 -13.34 13.38 13.15
CA ALA A 341 -14.52 14.20 12.89
C ALA A 341 -15.71 13.74 13.77
N LYS A 342 -15.94 12.43 13.88
CA LYS A 342 -16.98 11.85 14.75
C LYS A 342 -16.78 12.25 16.20
N ILE A 343 -15.56 12.08 16.72
CA ILE A 343 -15.22 12.42 18.12
C ILE A 343 -15.41 13.93 18.38
N ALA A 344 -15.06 14.77 17.39
CA ALA A 344 -15.22 16.22 17.50
C ALA A 344 -16.65 16.73 17.24
N GLY A 345 -17.62 15.86 17.00
CA GLY A 345 -19.00 16.23 16.65
C GLY A 345 -19.10 16.99 15.31
N ARG A 346 -18.18 16.73 14.37
CA ARG A 346 -18.14 17.34 13.03
C ARG A 346 -18.79 16.43 12.00
N PRO A 347 -19.36 16.98 10.92
CA PRO A 347 -19.82 16.18 9.79
C PRO A 347 -18.67 15.35 9.19
N PHE A 348 -18.99 14.13 8.79
CA PHE A 348 -18.07 13.25 8.05
C PHE A 348 -18.82 12.52 6.94
N ARG A 349 -18.09 11.95 6.00
CA ARG A 349 -18.61 10.99 5.02
C ARG A 349 -18.00 9.62 5.30
N PRO A 350 -18.79 8.54 5.30
CA PRO A 350 -18.28 7.17 5.38
C PRO A 350 -17.28 6.88 4.26
N LEU A 351 -16.34 5.99 4.52
CA LEU A 351 -15.45 5.51 3.47
C LEU A 351 -16.24 4.68 2.45
N ARG A 352 -16.16 5.08 1.19
CA ARG A 352 -16.70 4.32 0.07
C ARG A 352 -15.68 3.29 -0.40
N ARG A 353 -15.89 2.03 -0.04
CA ARG A 353 -14.95 0.94 -0.34
C ARG A 353 -14.73 0.72 -1.82
N ASP A 354 -15.73 0.99 -2.64
CA ASP A 354 -15.73 0.94 -4.09
C ASP A 354 -15.03 2.13 -4.77
N ARG A 355 -14.55 3.11 -3.99
CA ARG A 355 -13.85 4.32 -4.47
C ARG A 355 -12.40 4.41 -3.96
N ILE A 356 -11.89 3.33 -3.38
CA ILE A 356 -10.53 3.29 -2.87
C ILE A 356 -9.58 2.94 -4.01
N PRO A 357 -8.62 3.82 -4.37
CA PRO A 357 -7.64 3.48 -5.38
C PRO A 357 -6.63 2.44 -4.89
N GLY A 358 -6.28 1.49 -5.76
CA GLY A 358 -5.15 0.59 -5.64
C GLY A 358 -3.98 1.07 -6.49
N CYS A 359 -2.75 0.99 -5.95
CA CYS A 359 -1.54 1.36 -6.68
C CYS A 359 -0.44 0.33 -6.43
N THR A 360 0.16 -0.18 -7.52
CA THR A 360 1.36 -1.02 -7.48
C THR A 360 2.43 -0.36 -8.32
N TYR A 361 3.54 -0.01 -7.67
CA TYR A 361 4.60 0.85 -8.24
C TYR A 361 5.69 0.03 -8.95
N THR A 362 5.28 -0.95 -9.72
CA THR A 362 6.19 -1.73 -10.59
C THR A 362 6.60 -0.94 -11.83
N GLU A 363 7.42 -1.52 -12.68
CA GLU A 363 7.67 -1.03 -14.04
C GLU A 363 7.15 -2.08 -15.03
N PRO A 364 6.05 -1.75 -15.80
CA PRO A 364 5.19 -0.56 -15.67
C PRO A 364 4.33 -0.55 -14.39
N GLN A 365 3.79 0.62 -14.03
CA GLN A 365 2.95 0.82 -12.84
C GLN A 365 1.52 0.32 -13.07
N ILE A 366 0.83 -0.02 -11.97
CA ILE A 366 -0.61 -0.31 -11.97
C ILE A 366 -1.32 0.74 -11.11
N GLY A 367 -2.41 1.30 -11.66
CA GLY A 367 -3.37 2.13 -10.94
C GLY A 367 -4.78 1.64 -11.19
N SER A 368 -5.58 1.44 -10.15
CA SER A 368 -6.95 0.94 -10.28
C SER A 368 -7.89 1.59 -9.29
N VAL A 369 -9.16 1.72 -9.66
CA VAL A 369 -10.25 2.14 -8.76
C VAL A 369 -11.56 1.57 -9.26
N GLY A 370 -12.48 1.26 -8.35
CA GLY A 370 -13.81 0.75 -8.69
C GLY A 370 -13.84 -0.76 -8.93
N LEU A 371 -14.83 -1.20 -9.69
CA LEU A 371 -15.09 -2.61 -9.97
C LEU A 371 -14.27 -3.09 -11.16
N THR A 372 -13.69 -4.28 -11.05
CA THR A 372 -13.20 -5.00 -12.24
C THR A 372 -14.37 -5.39 -13.14
N GLU A 373 -14.09 -5.69 -14.41
CA GLU A 373 -15.13 -6.17 -15.34
C GLU A 373 -15.87 -7.40 -14.79
N GLY A 374 -15.14 -8.35 -14.21
CA GLY A 374 -15.71 -9.55 -13.58
C GLY A 374 -16.64 -9.20 -12.43
N GLN A 375 -16.19 -8.34 -11.50
CA GLN A 375 -17.00 -7.89 -10.36
C GLN A 375 -18.24 -7.10 -10.77
N ALA A 376 -18.15 -6.28 -11.81
CA ALA A 376 -19.31 -5.55 -12.32
C ALA A 376 -20.36 -6.52 -12.88
N LYS A 377 -19.94 -7.52 -13.67
CA LYS A 377 -20.84 -8.58 -14.18
C LYS A 377 -21.46 -9.41 -13.05
N GLU A 378 -20.68 -9.80 -12.05
CA GLU A 378 -21.16 -10.55 -10.86
C GLU A 378 -22.21 -9.76 -10.06
N LYS A 379 -22.11 -8.43 -10.05
CA LYS A 379 -23.11 -7.53 -9.45
C LYS A 379 -24.34 -7.28 -10.33
N GLY A 380 -24.40 -7.87 -11.53
CA GLY A 380 -25.56 -7.78 -12.41
C GLY A 380 -25.57 -6.57 -13.33
N TYR A 381 -24.47 -5.84 -13.44
CA TYR A 381 -24.38 -4.74 -14.43
C TYR A 381 -24.29 -5.30 -15.86
N GLU A 382 -24.98 -4.64 -16.80
CA GLU A 382 -24.68 -4.77 -18.21
C GLU A 382 -23.46 -3.91 -18.52
N VAL A 383 -22.32 -4.57 -18.83
CA VAL A 383 -21.03 -3.90 -18.88
C VAL A 383 -20.64 -3.55 -20.30
N LYS A 384 -20.21 -2.29 -20.52
CA LYS A 384 -19.40 -1.85 -21.65
C LYS A 384 -17.97 -1.61 -21.21
N VAL A 385 -17.02 -1.98 -22.08
CA VAL A 385 -15.58 -1.80 -21.80
C VAL A 385 -14.96 -0.95 -22.89
N GLY A 386 -14.22 0.10 -22.48
CA GLY A 386 -13.33 0.84 -23.35
C GLY A 386 -11.87 0.52 -23.00
N LYS A 387 -11.03 0.38 -24.03
CA LYS A 387 -9.61 0.09 -23.82
C LYS A 387 -8.76 0.89 -24.80
N PHE A 388 -7.71 1.52 -24.27
CA PHE A 388 -6.78 2.29 -25.10
C PHE A 388 -5.32 1.91 -24.73
N PRO A 389 -4.50 1.45 -25.69
CA PRO A 389 -3.10 1.10 -25.44
C PRO A 389 -2.21 2.35 -25.39
N PHE A 390 -1.24 2.41 -24.48
CA PHE A 390 -0.27 3.50 -24.42
C PHE A 390 0.58 3.64 -25.69
N ALA A 391 0.67 2.59 -26.50
CA ALA A 391 1.34 2.66 -27.82
C ALA A 391 0.71 3.70 -28.77
N GLY A 392 -0.58 4.03 -28.58
CA GLY A 392 -1.28 5.10 -29.30
C GLY A 392 -1.07 6.50 -28.73
N ASN A 393 -0.40 6.64 -27.57
CA ASN A 393 -0.23 7.92 -26.89
C ASN A 393 1.13 8.56 -27.20
N ALA A 394 1.10 9.78 -27.74
CA ALA A 394 2.32 10.52 -28.12
C ALA A 394 3.27 10.76 -26.94
N LYS A 395 2.76 11.08 -25.75
CA LYS A 395 3.60 11.30 -24.58
C LYS A 395 4.29 10.02 -24.10
N ALA A 396 3.60 8.89 -24.14
CA ALA A 396 4.19 7.58 -23.83
C ALA A 396 5.35 7.25 -24.78
N THR A 397 5.17 7.54 -26.08
CA THR A 397 6.21 7.41 -27.09
C THR A 397 7.40 8.34 -26.82
N ILE A 398 7.17 9.61 -26.47
CA ILE A 398 8.22 10.58 -26.11
C ILE A 398 9.02 10.08 -24.90
N LEU A 399 8.39 9.43 -23.93
CA LEU A 399 9.05 8.87 -22.74
C LEU A 399 9.80 7.57 -23.03
N GLY A 400 9.62 6.96 -24.20
CA GLY A 400 10.16 5.62 -24.51
C GLY A 400 9.51 4.49 -23.71
N ASN A 401 8.36 4.76 -23.07
CA ASN A 401 7.65 3.81 -22.21
C ASN A 401 6.17 3.77 -22.60
N HIS A 402 5.80 2.81 -23.45
CA HIS A 402 4.47 2.69 -24.05
C HIS A 402 3.84 1.30 -23.86
N ASP A 403 4.42 0.47 -22.98
CA ASP A 403 3.84 -0.81 -22.62
C ASP A 403 2.58 -0.58 -21.75
N GLY A 404 1.52 -1.37 -21.99
CA GLY A 404 0.29 -1.36 -21.22
C GLY A 404 -0.88 -0.60 -21.85
N PHE A 405 -1.90 -0.33 -21.05
CA PHE A 405 -3.18 0.24 -21.51
C PHE A 405 -3.98 0.86 -20.36
N VAL A 406 -4.97 1.67 -20.73
CA VAL A 406 -6.08 2.11 -19.88
C VAL A 406 -7.31 1.27 -20.22
N LYS A 407 -8.03 0.76 -19.20
CA LYS A 407 -9.30 0.04 -19.33
C LYS A 407 -10.35 0.72 -18.48
N ILE A 408 -11.48 1.08 -19.11
CA ILE A 408 -12.67 1.65 -18.48
C ILE A 408 -13.74 0.58 -18.45
N VAL A 409 -14.37 0.39 -17.29
CA VAL A 409 -15.56 -0.46 -17.09
C VAL A 409 -16.74 0.46 -16.81
N ALA A 410 -17.76 0.42 -17.63
CA ALA A 410 -18.93 1.29 -17.51
C ALA A 410 -20.24 0.50 -17.57
N ASP A 411 -21.29 1.05 -16.94
CA ASP A 411 -22.66 0.56 -17.10
C ASP A 411 -23.17 0.89 -18.51
N ALA A 412 -23.67 -0.12 -19.20
CA ALA A 412 -24.16 0.04 -20.58
C ALA A 412 -25.42 0.92 -20.68
N LYS A 413 -26.21 0.97 -19.60
CA LYS A 413 -27.52 1.65 -19.59
C LYS A 413 -27.41 3.16 -19.34
N TYR A 414 -26.59 3.53 -18.36
CA TYR A 414 -26.50 4.92 -17.90
C TYR A 414 -25.15 5.57 -18.20
N GLY A 415 -24.17 4.80 -18.68
CA GLY A 415 -22.81 5.30 -18.92
C GLY A 415 -22.04 5.61 -17.63
N GLU A 416 -22.52 5.18 -16.45
CA GLU A 416 -21.82 5.34 -15.19
C GLU A 416 -20.48 4.62 -15.25
N ILE A 417 -19.43 5.29 -14.81
CA ILE A 417 -18.10 4.69 -14.70
C ILE A 417 -18.07 3.80 -13.45
N LEU A 418 -17.96 2.48 -13.63
CA LEU A 418 -17.93 1.48 -12.58
C LEU A 418 -16.51 1.19 -12.08
N GLY A 419 -15.52 1.31 -12.96
CA GLY A 419 -14.13 1.08 -12.62
C GLY A 419 -13.16 1.50 -13.71
N VAL A 420 -11.94 1.80 -13.29
CA VAL A 420 -10.82 2.19 -14.15
C VAL A 420 -9.57 1.42 -13.74
N HIS A 421 -8.89 0.81 -14.71
CA HIS A 421 -7.73 -0.02 -14.52
C HIS A 421 -6.64 0.37 -15.50
N ILE A 422 -5.50 0.82 -14.98
CA ILE A 422 -4.38 1.33 -15.77
C ILE A 422 -3.17 0.46 -15.52
N LEU A 423 -2.53 0.01 -16.58
CA LEU A 423 -1.18 -0.55 -16.55
C LEU A 423 -0.34 0.27 -17.50
N GLY A 424 0.70 0.95 -17.01
CA GLY A 424 1.53 1.78 -17.87
C GLY A 424 2.35 2.82 -17.13
N PRO A 425 2.97 3.76 -17.87
CA PRO A 425 3.77 4.82 -17.27
C PRO A 425 2.91 5.74 -16.40
N GLN A 426 3.41 6.05 -15.19
CA GLN A 426 2.76 6.95 -14.22
C GLN A 426 1.29 6.62 -13.92
N ALA A 427 0.89 5.34 -14.05
CA ALA A 427 -0.48 4.89 -13.77
C ALA A 427 -0.94 5.30 -12.36
N THR A 428 -0.03 5.31 -11.39
CA THR A 428 -0.32 5.69 -9.99
C THR A 428 -0.62 7.17 -9.79
N GLU A 429 -0.23 8.03 -10.73
CA GLU A 429 -0.58 9.45 -10.73
C GLU A 429 -1.87 9.70 -11.54
N ILE A 430 -1.99 9.09 -12.72
CA ILE A 430 -3.12 9.27 -13.65
C ILE A 430 -4.43 8.78 -13.02
N ILE A 431 -4.39 7.72 -12.20
CA ILE A 431 -5.59 7.15 -11.56
C ILE A 431 -6.36 8.17 -10.71
N ALA A 432 -5.72 9.24 -10.24
CA ALA A 432 -6.34 10.26 -9.43
C ALA A 432 -7.51 10.97 -10.14
N GLU A 433 -7.47 11.13 -11.46
CA GLU A 433 -8.59 11.62 -12.28
C GLU A 433 -9.80 10.71 -12.13
N ALA A 434 -9.60 9.41 -12.35
CA ALA A 434 -10.67 8.41 -12.23
C ALA A 434 -11.29 8.39 -10.83
N VAL A 435 -10.47 8.50 -9.77
CA VAL A 435 -10.97 8.57 -8.39
C VAL A 435 -11.90 9.76 -8.20
N ALA A 436 -11.49 10.95 -8.69
CA ALA A 436 -12.30 12.16 -8.57
C ALA A 436 -13.63 12.04 -9.35
N VAL A 437 -13.58 11.49 -10.57
CA VAL A 437 -14.75 11.30 -11.41
C VAL A 437 -15.73 10.30 -10.79
N LEU A 438 -15.24 9.15 -10.30
CA LEU A 438 -16.07 8.19 -9.61
C LEU A 438 -16.72 8.79 -8.35
N GLU A 439 -15.98 9.58 -7.57
CA GLU A 439 -16.51 10.22 -6.35
C GLU A 439 -17.62 11.22 -6.65
N LEU A 440 -17.57 11.86 -7.82
CA LEU A 440 -18.59 12.80 -8.33
C LEU A 440 -19.71 12.10 -9.12
N GLU A 441 -19.66 10.77 -9.26
CA GLU A 441 -20.63 9.97 -10.03
C GLU A 441 -20.71 10.40 -11.51
N GLY A 442 -19.54 10.76 -12.09
CA GLY A 442 -19.42 11.15 -13.47
C GLY A 442 -19.61 9.99 -14.45
N THR A 443 -20.04 10.32 -15.65
CA THR A 443 -20.31 9.36 -16.72
C THR A 443 -19.19 9.34 -17.77
N VAL A 444 -19.21 8.31 -18.61
CA VAL A 444 -18.32 8.23 -19.79
C VAL A 444 -18.48 9.45 -20.69
N GLU A 445 -19.73 9.94 -20.88
CA GLU A 445 -20.03 11.10 -21.72
C GLU A 445 -19.39 12.38 -21.15
N ASP A 446 -19.49 12.61 -19.82
CA ASP A 446 -18.86 13.77 -19.18
C ASP A 446 -17.34 13.79 -19.45
N MET A 447 -16.71 12.63 -19.41
CA MET A 447 -15.27 12.52 -19.60
C MET A 447 -14.83 12.63 -21.05
N MET A 448 -15.66 12.19 -22.00
CA MET A 448 -15.39 12.37 -23.44
C MET A 448 -15.38 13.84 -23.86
N PHE A 449 -16.09 14.71 -23.15
CA PHE A 449 -16.11 16.16 -23.39
C PHE A 449 -15.16 16.95 -22.49
N THR A 450 -14.45 16.27 -21.58
CA THR A 450 -13.45 16.91 -20.73
C THR A 450 -12.15 17.15 -21.51
N ILE A 451 -11.68 18.41 -21.54
CA ILE A 451 -10.47 18.78 -22.29
C ILE A 451 -9.24 18.30 -21.52
N HIS A 452 -8.44 17.45 -22.15
CA HIS A 452 -7.13 17.03 -21.64
C HIS A 452 -6.00 17.84 -22.30
N ALA A 453 -4.97 18.13 -21.52
CA ALA A 453 -3.81 18.86 -22.03
C ALA A 453 -2.98 17.99 -22.99
N HIS A 454 -2.44 18.59 -24.07
CA HIS A 454 -1.60 17.92 -25.06
C HIS A 454 -0.14 18.42 -25.02
N PRO A 455 0.90 17.52 -25.12
CA PRO A 455 0.81 16.06 -25.01
C PRO A 455 0.96 15.57 -23.57
N THR A 456 0.05 14.71 -23.13
CA THR A 456 0.07 14.12 -21.78
C THR A 456 -0.27 12.64 -21.81
N LEU A 457 0.09 11.93 -20.74
CA LEU A 457 -0.35 10.55 -20.54
C LEU A 457 -1.85 10.46 -20.21
N ALA A 458 -2.42 11.53 -19.63
CA ALA A 458 -3.84 11.60 -19.28
C ALA A 458 -4.76 11.55 -20.52
N GLU A 459 -4.29 11.94 -21.72
CA GLU A 459 -5.04 11.77 -22.97
C GLU A 459 -5.39 10.30 -23.26
N SER A 460 -4.65 9.34 -22.70
CA SER A 460 -5.00 7.92 -22.77
C SER A 460 -6.32 7.61 -22.04
N MET A 461 -6.67 8.40 -21.03
CA MET A 461 -7.97 8.29 -20.35
C MET A 461 -9.10 8.74 -21.28
N LEU A 462 -8.94 9.89 -21.95
CA LEU A 462 -9.91 10.42 -22.92
C LEU A 462 -10.21 9.40 -24.02
N ASP A 463 -9.16 8.83 -24.64
CA ASP A 463 -9.33 7.82 -25.68
C ASP A 463 -9.97 6.53 -25.15
N ALA A 464 -9.64 6.12 -23.91
CA ALA A 464 -10.27 4.95 -23.28
C ALA A 464 -11.76 5.18 -22.95
N TYR A 465 -12.15 6.39 -22.50
CA TYR A 465 -13.56 6.77 -22.36
C TYR A 465 -14.27 6.77 -23.71
N GLY A 466 -13.65 7.34 -24.75
CA GLY A 466 -14.16 7.29 -26.13
C GLY A 466 -14.34 5.86 -26.63
N ALA A 467 -13.42 4.97 -26.31
CA ALA A 467 -13.48 3.57 -26.72
C ALA A 467 -14.70 2.83 -26.14
N VAL A 468 -15.23 3.22 -24.97
CA VAL A 468 -16.48 2.66 -24.41
C VAL A 468 -17.65 2.84 -25.39
N GLN A 469 -17.65 3.95 -26.15
CA GLN A 469 -18.68 4.29 -27.13
C GLN A 469 -18.26 3.96 -28.58
N GLY A 470 -17.08 3.32 -28.78
CA GLY A 470 -16.53 3.07 -30.11
C GLY A 470 -16.03 4.33 -30.82
N MET A 471 -15.68 5.38 -30.08
CA MET A 471 -15.30 6.71 -30.57
C MET A 471 -13.90 7.13 -30.13
N ALA A 472 -12.99 6.18 -29.85
CA ALA A 472 -11.59 6.53 -29.65
C ALA A 472 -10.99 7.17 -30.90
N ILE A 473 -10.16 8.21 -30.70
CA ILE A 473 -9.61 8.99 -31.83
C ILE A 473 -8.27 8.37 -32.29
N ASN A 474 -7.43 7.97 -31.34
CA ASN A 474 -6.05 7.53 -31.61
C ASN A 474 -5.87 6.00 -31.49
N ALA A 475 -6.95 5.20 -31.52
CA ALA A 475 -6.92 3.73 -31.39
C ALA A 475 -6.93 3.02 -32.75
#